data_d8f530c77f2fec5d6cafff347f40a50f
#
_entry.id   d8f530c77f2fec5d6cafff347f40a50f
#
_cell.length_a   1.000
_cell.length_b   1.000
_cell.length_c   1.000
_cell.angle_alpha   90.00
_cell.angle_beta   90.00
_cell.angle_gamma   90.00
#
_symmetry.space_group_name_H-M   'P 1'
#
loop_
_entity.id
_entity.type
_entity.pdbx_description
1 polymer ?
#
loop_
_entity_poly.entity_id
_entity_poly.type
_entity_poly.pdbx_seq_one_letter_code
_entity_poly.pdbx_strand_id
1 'polypeptide(L)'
;MNAMAPSFRRDLNIATTWFLPSWSTGPVGDQRAALEAARDAGYQGIQGVNAELCREFDPVATTFDIRPTRGGLVESAMQWADQGFACTTLLLGTGMEDDDEAGRMVEEVLEATSASGMPIYVETHRATITQDSWRTLELVKRFPEIRFNGDFSHWYTGHEMTMSKFEEKLDWLAPVFERVRYLHGRIGTSGCMQVDVGDGGVEGQDHVGHFRSMWERSFAGFLNTVEYDMVPPPRMEIGFAPELLPAEFGYALRGPGEDGALQELGDRWAQGLVLTRIAAECFEAAAT
;
A
#
# COMPACT_ATOMS: atom_id res chain seq x y z
N MET A 1 -24.73 17.13 -11.15
CA MET A 1 -23.77 16.92 -10.05
C MET A 1 -22.40 17.12 -10.67
N ASN A 2 -21.57 18.05 -10.17
CA ASN A 2 -20.19 18.11 -10.64
C ASN A 2 -19.51 16.82 -10.25
N ALA A 3 -18.90 16.11 -11.20
CA ALA A 3 -18.06 14.96 -10.90
C ALA A 3 -16.96 15.44 -9.94
N MET A 4 -16.75 14.73 -8.85
CA MET A 4 -15.64 15.01 -7.94
C MET A 4 -14.34 14.78 -8.72
N ALA A 5 -13.41 15.71 -8.64
CA ALA A 5 -12.08 15.52 -9.22
C ALA A 5 -11.31 14.46 -8.43
N PRO A 6 -10.45 13.67 -9.10
CA PRO A 6 -9.56 12.74 -8.40
C PRO A 6 -8.70 13.46 -7.35
N SER A 7 -8.51 12.82 -6.20
CA SER A 7 -7.80 13.40 -5.06
C SER A 7 -6.88 12.41 -4.36
N PHE A 8 -5.89 12.94 -3.66
CA PHE A 8 -4.96 12.18 -2.83
C PHE A 8 -5.45 12.17 -1.39
N ARG A 9 -5.47 10.98 -0.76
CA ARG A 9 -5.80 10.80 0.66
C ARG A 9 -4.59 10.29 1.43
N ARG A 10 -4.27 10.97 2.50
CA ARG A 10 -3.19 10.61 3.42
C ARG A 10 -3.70 9.56 4.40
N ASP A 11 -3.34 8.30 4.18
CA ASP A 11 -3.67 7.22 5.09
C ASP A 11 -2.45 6.81 5.92
N LEU A 12 -2.67 6.10 7.02
CA LEU A 12 -1.65 5.45 7.83
C LEU A 12 -2.00 3.97 7.99
N ASN A 13 -1.08 3.06 7.72
CA ASN A 13 -1.21 1.70 8.19
C ASN A 13 -0.87 1.66 9.68
N ILE A 14 -1.81 1.20 10.50
CA ILE A 14 -1.69 1.24 11.97
C ILE A 14 -0.48 0.45 12.48
N ALA A 15 -0.02 -0.56 11.76
CA ALA A 15 1.15 -1.34 12.13
C ALA A 15 2.44 -0.49 12.20
N THR A 16 2.47 0.67 11.52
CA THR A 16 3.57 1.64 11.66
C THR A 16 3.74 2.12 13.10
N THR A 17 2.68 2.09 13.90
CA THR A 17 2.70 2.52 15.30
C THR A 17 2.93 1.39 16.31
N TRP A 18 2.97 0.12 15.85
CA TRP A 18 3.15 -1.02 16.75
C TRP A 18 4.60 -1.12 17.24
N PHE A 19 4.79 -1.40 18.52
CA PHE A 19 6.12 -1.62 19.12
C PHE A 19 7.13 -0.51 18.80
N LEU A 20 6.68 0.76 18.78
CA LEU A 20 7.59 1.88 18.60
C LEU A 20 8.63 1.90 19.74
N PRO A 21 9.91 2.13 19.44
CA PRO A 21 10.91 2.26 20.47
C PRO A 21 10.64 3.49 21.37
N SER A 22 11.09 3.45 22.61
CA SER A 22 10.84 4.51 23.60
C SER A 22 11.37 5.89 23.20
N TRP A 23 12.32 5.94 22.26
CA TRP A 23 12.89 7.17 21.73
C TRP A 23 12.15 7.69 20.49
N SER A 24 11.18 6.93 19.95
CA SER A 24 10.35 7.37 18.81
C SER A 24 9.55 8.62 19.18
N THR A 25 9.33 9.47 18.19
CA THR A 25 8.44 10.63 18.29
C THR A 25 6.96 10.28 18.10
N GLY A 26 6.66 9.01 17.85
CA GLY A 26 5.31 8.51 17.62
C GLY A 26 4.47 8.36 18.88
N PRO A 27 3.20 7.94 18.71
CA PRO A 27 2.25 7.80 19.82
C PRO A 27 2.70 6.72 20.80
N VAL A 28 2.50 7.00 22.09
CA VAL A 28 2.66 6.04 23.18
C VAL A 28 1.28 5.74 23.75
N GLY A 29 0.91 4.47 23.83
CA GLY A 29 -0.38 4.05 24.40
C GLY A 29 -1.08 2.99 23.56
N ASP A 30 -2.40 3.01 23.61
CA ASP A 30 -3.25 2.07 22.90
C ASP A 30 -3.63 2.57 21.48
N GLN A 31 -4.50 1.82 20.82
CA GLN A 31 -4.98 2.16 19.48
C GLN A 31 -5.69 3.52 19.42
N ARG A 32 -6.33 3.96 20.50
CA ARG A 32 -6.99 5.27 20.58
C ARG A 32 -5.94 6.41 20.54
N ALA A 33 -4.86 6.29 21.30
CA ALA A 33 -3.75 7.24 21.27
C ALA A 33 -3.11 7.31 19.87
N ALA A 34 -2.99 6.17 19.19
CA ALA A 34 -2.49 6.13 17.81
C ALA A 34 -3.41 6.86 16.83
N LEU A 35 -4.73 6.73 16.98
CA LEU A 35 -5.72 7.44 16.14
C LEU A 35 -5.72 8.95 16.39
N GLU A 36 -5.61 9.38 17.65
CA GLU A 36 -5.47 10.79 18.01
C GLU A 36 -4.22 11.41 17.38
N ALA A 37 -3.08 10.74 17.53
CA ALA A 37 -1.82 11.19 16.94
C ALA A 37 -1.88 11.23 15.41
N ALA A 38 -2.50 10.23 14.77
CA ALA A 38 -2.67 10.19 13.31
C ALA A 38 -3.54 11.37 12.82
N ARG A 39 -4.67 11.64 13.46
CA ARG A 39 -5.51 12.80 13.16
C ARG A 39 -4.74 14.10 13.30
N ASP A 40 -4.04 14.28 14.41
CA ASP A 40 -3.29 15.52 14.71
C ASP A 40 -2.11 15.71 13.75
N ALA A 41 -1.56 14.62 13.20
CA ALA A 41 -0.55 14.63 12.14
C ALA A 41 -1.14 14.86 10.73
N GLY A 42 -2.47 14.93 10.59
CA GLY A 42 -3.15 15.22 9.33
C GLY A 42 -3.41 14.01 8.44
N TYR A 43 -3.36 12.80 9.00
CA TYR A 43 -3.84 11.61 8.29
C TYR A 43 -5.37 11.64 8.18
N GLN A 44 -5.87 11.24 7.02
CA GLN A 44 -7.30 11.30 6.65
C GLN A 44 -7.93 9.91 6.62
N GLY A 45 -7.11 8.86 6.57
CA GLY A 45 -7.55 7.47 6.61
C GLY A 45 -6.62 6.61 7.46
N ILE A 46 -7.16 5.51 7.96
CA ILE A 46 -6.41 4.53 8.76
C ILE A 46 -6.71 3.13 8.24
N GLN A 47 -5.67 2.36 7.99
CA GLN A 47 -5.77 0.96 7.60
C GLN A 47 -5.48 0.05 8.80
N GLY A 48 -6.30 -1.00 8.95
CA GLY A 48 -6.05 -2.06 9.94
C GLY A 48 -6.59 -1.79 11.34
N VAL A 49 -7.56 -0.89 11.48
CA VAL A 49 -8.28 -0.65 12.73
C VAL A 49 -9.76 -0.96 12.59
N ASN A 50 -10.45 -1.05 13.73
CA ASN A 50 -11.90 -1.20 13.77
C ASN A 50 -12.59 0.04 13.16
N ALA A 51 -13.48 -0.17 12.18
CA ALA A 51 -14.20 0.92 11.50
C ALA A 51 -15.10 1.74 12.46
N GLU A 52 -15.63 1.13 13.53
CA GLU A 52 -16.42 1.83 14.53
C GLU A 52 -15.55 2.81 15.32
N LEU A 53 -14.34 2.39 15.71
CA LEU A 53 -13.40 3.26 16.40
C LEU A 53 -12.95 4.42 15.48
N CYS A 54 -12.74 4.17 14.18
CA CYS A 54 -12.43 5.23 13.22
C CYS A 54 -13.52 6.32 13.18
N ARG A 55 -14.80 5.95 13.22
CA ARG A 55 -15.91 6.92 13.18
C ARG A 55 -15.89 7.91 14.35
N GLU A 56 -15.31 7.57 15.50
CA GLU A 56 -15.17 8.49 16.63
C GLU A 56 -14.17 9.61 16.35
N PHE A 57 -13.21 9.39 15.45
CA PHE A 57 -12.12 10.30 15.14
C PHE A 57 -12.20 10.92 13.72
N ASP A 58 -13.21 10.54 12.94
CA ASP A 58 -13.49 11.00 11.58
C ASP A 58 -12.53 10.52 10.45
N PRO A 59 -11.48 9.68 10.64
CA PRO A 59 -10.72 9.18 9.53
C PRO A 59 -11.48 8.11 8.74
N VAL A 60 -11.16 7.99 7.45
CA VAL A 60 -11.66 6.91 6.60
C VAL A 60 -11.07 5.57 7.04
N ALA A 61 -11.91 4.60 7.36
CA ALA A 61 -11.44 3.25 7.69
C ALA A 61 -11.18 2.45 6.43
N THR A 62 -10.01 1.85 6.33
CA THR A 62 -9.67 0.82 5.34
C THR A 62 -9.18 -0.44 6.05
N THR A 63 -9.28 -1.58 5.39
CA THR A 63 -8.86 -2.85 6.01
C THR A 63 -7.89 -3.62 5.11
N PHE A 64 -7.35 -4.71 5.63
CA PHE A 64 -6.58 -5.68 4.87
C PHE A 64 -6.94 -7.09 5.29
N ASP A 65 -6.70 -8.05 4.42
CA ASP A 65 -6.89 -9.47 4.73
C ASP A 65 -5.86 -10.34 4.00
N ILE A 66 -5.64 -11.54 4.51
CA ILE A 66 -4.71 -12.51 3.94
C ILE A 66 -5.51 -13.74 3.53
N ARG A 67 -5.52 -14.04 2.24
CA ARG A 67 -6.27 -15.14 1.61
C ARG A 67 -5.33 -16.12 0.93
N PRO A 68 -4.77 -17.10 1.67
CA PRO A 68 -3.89 -18.08 1.08
C PRO A 68 -4.62 -19.06 0.15
N THR A 69 -5.94 -19.18 0.28
CA THR A 69 -6.80 -20.07 -0.52
C THR A 69 -8.11 -19.40 -0.86
N ARG A 70 -8.77 -19.87 -1.93
CA ARG A 70 -10.10 -19.39 -2.31
C ARG A 70 -11.19 -19.77 -1.29
N GLY A 71 -12.27 -19.04 -1.34
CA GLY A 71 -13.52 -19.31 -0.62
C GLY A 71 -13.85 -18.28 0.44
N GLY A 72 -15.12 -17.89 0.50
CA GLY A 72 -15.66 -16.99 1.51
C GLY A 72 -15.33 -15.51 1.34
N LEU A 73 -14.73 -15.11 0.21
CA LEU A 73 -14.35 -13.70 0.00
C LEU A 73 -15.58 -12.81 -0.23
N VAL A 74 -16.62 -13.31 -0.91
CA VAL A 74 -17.87 -12.57 -1.15
C VAL A 74 -18.53 -12.21 0.18
N GLU A 75 -18.70 -13.18 1.08
CA GLU A 75 -19.28 -12.97 2.41
C GLU A 75 -18.46 -11.98 3.24
N SER A 76 -17.13 -12.11 3.20
CA SER A 76 -16.24 -11.20 3.90
C SER A 76 -16.33 -9.77 3.34
N ALA A 77 -16.36 -9.61 2.02
CA ALA A 77 -16.49 -8.30 1.37
C ALA A 77 -17.80 -7.61 1.72
N MET A 78 -18.91 -8.35 1.74
CA MET A 78 -20.21 -7.83 2.20
C MET A 78 -20.14 -7.39 3.67
N GLN A 79 -19.52 -8.19 4.53
CA GLN A 79 -19.35 -7.84 5.95
C GLN A 79 -18.49 -6.58 6.13
N TRP A 80 -17.37 -6.44 5.39
CA TRP A 80 -16.53 -5.24 5.45
C TRP A 80 -17.27 -4.00 4.95
N ALA A 81 -18.07 -4.13 3.89
CA ALA A 81 -18.91 -3.04 3.39
C ALA A 81 -19.95 -2.61 4.44
N ASP A 82 -20.63 -3.56 5.10
CA ASP A 82 -21.60 -3.29 6.17
C ASP A 82 -20.94 -2.64 7.39
N GLN A 83 -19.68 -2.98 7.69
CA GLN A 83 -18.89 -2.35 8.73
C GLN A 83 -18.48 -0.91 8.38
N GLY A 84 -18.57 -0.52 7.11
CA GLY A 84 -18.27 0.83 6.64
C GLY A 84 -16.80 1.04 6.22
N PHE A 85 -16.07 -0.02 5.91
CA PHE A 85 -14.74 0.12 5.31
C PHE A 85 -14.85 0.68 3.88
N ALA A 86 -13.94 1.58 3.52
CA ALA A 86 -13.92 2.21 2.21
C ALA A 86 -13.33 1.30 1.13
N CYS A 87 -12.36 0.46 1.49
CA CYS A 87 -11.72 -0.54 0.63
C CYS A 87 -10.98 -1.58 1.46
N THR A 88 -10.57 -2.65 0.81
CA THR A 88 -9.71 -3.71 1.38
C THR A 88 -8.46 -3.90 0.54
N THR A 89 -7.30 -4.01 1.19
CA THR A 89 -6.08 -4.57 0.60
C THR A 89 -6.06 -6.08 0.83
N LEU A 90 -5.72 -6.85 -0.21
CA LEU A 90 -5.77 -8.30 -0.15
C LEU A 90 -4.43 -8.92 -0.53
N LEU A 91 -3.80 -9.64 0.42
CA LEU A 91 -2.68 -10.53 0.17
C LEU A 91 -3.25 -11.87 -0.32
N LEU A 92 -3.14 -12.15 -1.62
CA LEU A 92 -3.88 -13.21 -2.29
C LEU A 92 -2.95 -14.37 -2.70
N GLY A 93 -3.25 -15.58 -2.24
CA GLY A 93 -2.48 -16.78 -2.52
C GLY A 93 -1.20 -16.91 -1.69
N THR A 94 -0.35 -17.84 -2.08
CA THR A 94 0.91 -18.21 -1.42
C THR A 94 2.14 -18.05 -2.34
N GLY A 95 1.91 -17.78 -3.64
CA GLY A 95 2.94 -17.75 -4.66
C GLY A 95 3.29 -19.14 -5.25
N MET A 96 2.64 -20.18 -4.77
CA MET A 96 2.82 -21.56 -5.27
C MET A 96 1.71 -21.99 -6.25
N GLU A 97 0.72 -21.16 -6.45
CA GLU A 97 -0.40 -21.40 -7.36
C GLU A 97 0.09 -21.48 -8.80
N ASP A 98 -0.52 -22.38 -9.59
CA ASP A 98 -0.41 -22.31 -11.04
C ASP A 98 -1.23 -21.13 -11.61
N ASP A 99 -1.06 -20.86 -12.90
CA ASP A 99 -1.70 -19.70 -13.53
C ASP A 99 -3.24 -19.82 -13.58
N ASP A 100 -3.76 -21.04 -13.61
CA ASP A 100 -5.20 -21.30 -13.61
C ASP A 100 -5.78 -21.07 -12.20
N GLU A 101 -5.10 -21.50 -11.14
CA GLU A 101 -5.56 -21.27 -9.77
C GLU A 101 -5.43 -19.76 -9.43
N ALA A 102 -4.32 -19.12 -9.79
CA ALA A 102 -4.17 -17.68 -9.63
C ALA A 102 -5.30 -16.92 -10.36
N GLY A 103 -5.66 -17.35 -11.57
CA GLY A 103 -6.78 -16.78 -12.31
C GLY A 103 -8.12 -16.94 -11.58
N ARG A 104 -8.41 -18.13 -11.05
CA ARG A 104 -9.65 -18.38 -10.27
C ARG A 104 -9.71 -17.56 -8.97
N MET A 105 -8.56 -17.29 -8.35
CA MET A 105 -8.49 -16.39 -7.20
C MET A 105 -8.86 -14.94 -7.58
N VAL A 106 -8.37 -14.46 -8.73
CA VAL A 106 -8.74 -13.14 -9.23
C VAL A 106 -10.22 -13.07 -9.60
N GLU A 107 -10.78 -14.12 -10.20
CA GLU A 107 -12.23 -14.21 -10.49
C GLU A 107 -13.06 -14.03 -9.20
N GLU A 108 -12.67 -14.67 -8.09
CA GLU A 108 -13.35 -14.51 -6.80
C GLU A 108 -13.23 -13.07 -6.26
N VAL A 109 -12.08 -12.40 -6.45
CA VAL A 109 -11.92 -10.98 -6.08
C VAL A 109 -12.88 -10.08 -6.87
N LEU A 110 -12.99 -10.28 -8.18
CA LEU A 110 -13.90 -9.50 -9.03
C LEU A 110 -15.37 -9.76 -8.69
N GLU A 111 -15.74 -11.02 -8.40
CA GLU A 111 -17.06 -11.38 -7.93
C GLU A 111 -17.37 -10.70 -6.60
N ALA A 112 -16.47 -10.78 -5.63
CA ALA A 112 -16.64 -10.17 -4.31
C ALA A 112 -16.76 -8.64 -4.40
N THR A 113 -15.94 -7.99 -5.24
CA THR A 113 -16.03 -6.56 -5.51
C THR A 113 -17.39 -6.18 -6.10
N SER A 114 -17.86 -6.95 -7.09
CA SER A 114 -19.15 -6.70 -7.76
C SER A 114 -20.33 -6.92 -6.80
N ALA A 115 -20.30 -7.99 -6.00
CA ALA A 115 -21.39 -8.34 -5.10
C ALA A 115 -21.54 -7.38 -3.92
N SER A 116 -20.44 -6.94 -3.35
CA SER A 116 -20.41 -6.05 -2.18
C SER A 116 -20.48 -4.56 -2.52
N GLY A 117 -20.12 -4.19 -3.74
CA GLY A 117 -19.90 -2.79 -4.11
C GLY A 117 -18.70 -2.14 -3.41
N MET A 118 -17.88 -2.91 -2.72
CA MET A 118 -16.67 -2.44 -2.03
C MET A 118 -15.43 -2.73 -2.88
N PRO A 119 -14.54 -1.75 -3.12
CA PRO A 119 -13.29 -1.97 -3.80
C PRO A 119 -12.36 -2.92 -3.04
N ILE A 120 -11.82 -3.92 -3.74
CA ILE A 120 -10.81 -4.85 -3.24
C ILE A 120 -9.57 -4.71 -4.11
N TYR A 121 -8.44 -4.38 -3.50
CA TYR A 121 -7.18 -4.15 -4.16
C TYR A 121 -6.19 -5.27 -3.83
N VAL A 122 -5.75 -6.01 -4.85
CA VAL A 122 -4.74 -7.06 -4.68
C VAL A 122 -3.38 -6.40 -4.48
N GLU A 123 -2.68 -6.76 -3.42
CA GLU A 123 -1.36 -6.17 -3.14
C GLU A 123 -0.28 -6.77 -4.03
N THR A 124 0.62 -5.93 -4.54
CA THR A 124 1.87 -6.39 -5.15
C THR A 124 2.83 -6.85 -4.06
N HIS A 125 2.73 -8.12 -3.70
CA HIS A 125 3.40 -8.66 -2.52
C HIS A 125 4.18 -9.95 -2.83
N ARG A 126 5.42 -10.07 -2.32
CA ARG A 126 6.17 -11.33 -2.35
C ARG A 126 5.42 -12.43 -1.60
N ALA A 127 5.61 -13.71 -1.98
CA ALA A 127 4.90 -14.86 -1.42
C ALA A 127 3.36 -14.80 -1.58
N THR A 128 2.87 -14.19 -2.66
CA THR A 128 1.48 -14.19 -3.11
C THR A 128 1.41 -14.46 -4.62
N ILE A 129 0.23 -14.47 -5.23
CA ILE A 129 0.10 -14.63 -6.69
C ILE A 129 0.73 -13.48 -7.47
N THR A 130 0.98 -12.34 -6.84
CA THR A 130 1.61 -11.14 -7.43
C THR A 130 3.11 -11.04 -7.12
N GLN A 131 3.73 -12.10 -6.55
CA GLN A 131 5.17 -12.09 -6.23
C GLN A 131 6.08 -11.85 -7.43
N ASP A 132 5.60 -12.19 -8.61
CA ASP A 132 6.31 -12.11 -9.88
C ASP A 132 5.63 -11.11 -10.81
N SER A 133 6.40 -10.14 -11.30
CA SER A 133 5.90 -9.06 -12.15
C SER A 133 5.43 -9.55 -13.52
N TRP A 134 6.04 -10.62 -14.07
CA TRP A 134 5.62 -11.21 -15.35
C TRP A 134 4.24 -11.84 -15.21
N ARG A 135 4.04 -12.68 -14.17
CA ARG A 135 2.72 -13.29 -13.87
C ARG A 135 1.68 -12.20 -13.61
N THR A 136 2.03 -11.16 -12.88
CA THR A 136 1.08 -10.05 -12.60
C THR A 136 0.62 -9.37 -13.89
N LEU A 137 1.50 -9.18 -14.87
CA LEU A 137 1.12 -8.66 -16.18
C LEU A 137 0.22 -9.62 -16.98
N GLU A 138 0.44 -10.95 -16.88
CA GLU A 138 -0.46 -11.94 -17.50
C GLU A 138 -1.84 -11.91 -16.82
N LEU A 139 -1.91 -11.75 -15.49
CA LEU A 139 -3.18 -11.55 -14.79
C LEU A 139 -3.89 -10.27 -15.24
N VAL A 140 -3.16 -9.16 -15.43
CA VAL A 140 -3.73 -7.91 -15.97
C VAL A 140 -4.29 -8.09 -17.37
N LYS A 141 -3.63 -8.86 -18.25
CA LYS A 141 -4.13 -9.16 -19.60
C LYS A 141 -5.40 -10.00 -19.58
N ARG A 142 -5.45 -10.97 -18.68
CA ARG A 142 -6.62 -11.88 -18.51
C ARG A 142 -7.78 -11.20 -17.80
N PHE A 143 -7.49 -10.32 -16.84
CA PHE A 143 -8.45 -9.63 -15.96
C PHE A 143 -8.18 -8.13 -15.93
N PRO A 144 -8.55 -7.37 -16.98
CA PRO A 144 -8.25 -5.94 -17.05
C PRO A 144 -8.93 -5.11 -15.94
N GLU A 145 -9.93 -5.68 -15.28
CA GLU A 145 -10.65 -5.07 -14.16
C GLU A 145 -9.92 -5.18 -12.81
N ILE A 146 -8.86 -6.00 -12.71
CA ILE A 146 -8.09 -6.12 -11.47
C ILE A 146 -7.54 -4.76 -11.05
N ARG A 147 -7.58 -4.48 -9.76
CA ARG A 147 -7.01 -3.25 -9.17
C ARG A 147 -6.03 -3.62 -8.07
N PHE A 148 -5.01 -2.79 -7.91
CA PHE A 148 -3.89 -3.08 -7.03
C PHE A 148 -3.75 -2.09 -5.88
N ASN A 149 -3.27 -2.62 -4.75
CA ASN A 149 -2.48 -1.87 -3.80
C ASN A 149 -1.00 -2.04 -4.19
N GLY A 150 -0.34 -0.94 -4.53
CA GLY A 150 1.05 -0.96 -4.95
C GLY A 150 2.01 -0.90 -3.75
N ASP A 151 2.47 -2.05 -3.25
CA ASP A 151 3.69 -2.11 -2.44
C ASP A 151 4.85 -2.58 -3.32
N PHE A 152 5.53 -1.62 -3.91
CA PHE A 152 6.62 -1.92 -4.83
C PHE A 152 7.92 -2.31 -4.14
N SER A 153 8.03 -2.17 -2.82
CA SER A 153 9.22 -2.60 -2.09
C SER A 153 9.46 -4.10 -2.23
N HIS A 154 8.39 -4.89 -2.34
CA HIS A 154 8.46 -6.33 -2.56
C HIS A 154 9.12 -6.69 -3.89
N TRP A 155 8.79 -5.97 -4.97
CA TRP A 155 9.41 -6.18 -6.29
C TRP A 155 10.78 -5.56 -6.39
N TYR A 156 10.96 -4.36 -5.84
CA TYR A 156 12.23 -3.64 -5.88
C TYR A 156 13.38 -4.48 -5.30
N THR A 157 13.12 -5.09 -4.13
CA THR A 157 14.06 -5.99 -3.47
C THR A 157 14.06 -7.39 -4.11
N GLY A 158 12.87 -7.98 -4.29
CA GLY A 158 12.74 -9.38 -4.74
C GLY A 158 13.23 -9.63 -6.16
N HIS A 159 13.14 -8.64 -7.04
CA HIS A 159 13.62 -8.75 -8.43
C HIS A 159 14.94 -8.02 -8.67
N GLU A 160 15.58 -7.47 -7.62
CA GLU A 160 16.76 -6.62 -7.79
C GLU A 160 16.57 -5.63 -8.96
N MET A 161 15.47 -4.85 -8.93
CA MET A 161 15.01 -4.06 -10.08
C MET A 161 16.08 -3.13 -10.65
N THR A 162 17.04 -2.72 -9.81
CA THR A 162 18.13 -1.81 -10.19
C THR A 162 19.30 -2.49 -10.89
N MET A 163 19.32 -3.82 -10.98
CA MET A 163 20.46 -4.55 -11.55
C MET A 163 20.74 -4.15 -13.02
N SER A 164 19.69 -3.86 -13.79
CA SER A 164 19.80 -3.31 -15.16
C SER A 164 18.45 -2.78 -15.65
N LYS A 165 18.47 -1.81 -16.57
CA LYS A 165 17.31 -1.37 -17.35
C LYS A 165 16.11 -0.96 -16.49
N PHE A 166 16.35 -0.23 -15.41
CA PHE A 166 15.30 0.13 -14.47
C PHE A 166 14.12 0.85 -15.17
N GLU A 167 14.38 1.88 -15.97
CA GLU A 167 13.34 2.62 -16.69
C GLU A 167 12.58 1.74 -17.68
N GLU A 168 13.27 0.87 -18.43
CA GLU A 168 12.60 -0.07 -19.35
C GLU A 168 11.68 -1.05 -18.58
N LYS A 169 12.05 -1.44 -17.35
CA LYS A 169 11.17 -2.25 -16.48
C LYS A 169 9.95 -1.47 -16.04
N LEU A 170 10.08 -0.18 -15.70
CA LEU A 170 8.93 0.66 -15.34
C LEU A 170 7.98 0.83 -16.53
N ASP A 171 8.51 1.04 -17.74
CA ASP A 171 7.68 1.13 -18.95
C ASP A 171 6.94 -0.18 -19.22
N TRP A 172 7.61 -1.32 -19.03
CA TRP A 172 7.00 -2.64 -19.15
C TRP A 172 5.90 -2.89 -18.11
N LEU A 173 6.03 -2.32 -16.91
CA LEU A 173 5.05 -2.40 -15.81
C LEU A 173 3.92 -1.38 -15.91
N ALA A 174 3.90 -0.50 -16.91
CA ALA A 174 2.85 0.52 -17.07
C ALA A 174 1.42 -0.02 -16.91
N PRO A 175 1.05 -1.21 -17.45
CA PRO A 175 -0.30 -1.75 -17.25
C PRO A 175 -0.67 -2.04 -15.78
N VAL A 176 0.32 -2.27 -14.90
CA VAL A 176 0.09 -2.42 -13.46
C VAL A 176 -0.09 -1.05 -12.81
N PHE A 177 0.79 -0.07 -13.10
CA PHE A 177 0.67 1.29 -12.56
C PHE A 177 -0.68 1.94 -12.88
N GLU A 178 -1.21 1.74 -14.08
CA GLU A 178 -2.55 2.20 -14.49
C GLU A 178 -3.69 1.65 -13.61
N ARG A 179 -3.47 0.55 -12.92
CA ARG A 179 -4.47 -0.17 -12.11
C ARG A 179 -4.29 -0.02 -10.61
N VAL A 180 -3.32 0.76 -10.18
CA VAL A 180 -3.13 1.07 -8.76
C VAL A 180 -4.25 2.00 -8.28
N ARG A 181 -4.85 1.66 -7.13
CA ARG A 181 -5.92 2.44 -6.48
C ARG A 181 -5.63 2.69 -5.00
N TYR A 182 -4.57 2.10 -4.51
CA TYR A 182 -4.04 2.29 -3.17
C TYR A 182 -2.53 2.08 -3.20
N LEU A 183 -1.79 2.72 -2.31
CA LEU A 183 -0.34 2.56 -2.22
C LEU A 183 0.08 2.28 -0.78
N HIS A 184 0.85 1.24 -0.57
CA HIS A 184 1.66 1.10 0.63
C HIS A 184 2.99 1.84 0.44
N GLY A 185 3.22 2.81 1.33
CA GLY A 185 4.43 3.63 1.35
C GLY A 185 5.54 2.94 2.11
N ARG A 186 6.40 2.24 1.39
CA ARG A 186 7.63 1.66 1.93
C ARG A 186 8.74 1.83 0.92
N ILE A 187 9.88 2.33 1.35
CA ILE A 187 11.08 2.43 0.52
C ILE A 187 12.09 1.41 1.01
N GLY A 188 12.63 0.63 0.08
CA GLY A 188 13.68 -0.35 0.31
C GLY A 188 14.89 -0.12 -0.59
N THR A 189 15.90 -0.95 -0.42
CA THR A 189 17.03 -1.10 -1.34
C THR A 189 17.01 -2.48 -1.98
N SER A 190 17.94 -2.79 -2.87
CA SER A 190 18.05 -4.15 -3.43
C SER A 190 18.28 -5.22 -2.36
N GLY A 191 18.84 -4.88 -1.20
CA GLY A 191 19.13 -5.83 -0.12
C GLY A 191 18.21 -5.72 1.10
N CYS A 192 17.44 -4.65 1.23
CA CYS A 192 16.61 -4.39 2.41
C CYS A 192 15.22 -3.90 2.01
N MET A 193 14.20 -4.55 2.54
CA MET A 193 12.79 -4.24 2.23
C MET A 193 12.35 -2.86 2.76
N GLN A 194 12.92 -2.42 3.85
CA GLN A 194 12.55 -1.20 4.55
C GLN A 194 13.82 -0.52 5.07
N VAL A 195 14.01 0.72 4.65
CA VAL A 195 15.13 1.55 5.11
C VAL A 195 14.63 2.92 5.55
N ASP A 196 15.37 3.54 6.46
CA ASP A 196 15.18 4.96 6.79
C ASP A 196 15.73 5.82 5.64
N VAL A 197 14.97 6.81 5.22
CA VAL A 197 15.31 7.70 4.09
C VAL A 197 15.69 9.11 4.55
N GLY A 198 15.92 9.29 5.86
CA GLY A 198 16.22 10.60 6.43
C GLY A 198 15.13 11.62 6.18
N ASP A 199 15.46 12.72 5.56
CA ASP A 199 14.51 13.75 5.15
C ASP A 199 13.84 13.48 3.79
N GLY A 200 14.16 12.35 3.15
CA GLY A 200 13.60 11.95 1.85
C GLY A 200 14.27 12.62 0.64
N GLY A 201 15.46 13.20 0.82
CA GLY A 201 16.26 13.72 -0.28
C GLY A 201 16.80 12.59 -1.17
N VAL A 202 16.98 12.86 -2.47
CA VAL A 202 17.46 11.87 -3.44
C VAL A 202 18.99 11.86 -3.57
N GLU A 203 19.68 12.87 -3.07
CA GLU A 203 21.14 12.97 -3.16
C GLU A 203 21.83 11.82 -2.43
N GLY A 204 22.55 10.97 -3.16
CA GLY A 204 23.18 9.75 -2.62
C GLY A 204 22.20 8.64 -2.27
N GLN A 205 20.93 8.77 -2.63
CA GLN A 205 19.84 7.83 -2.34
C GLN A 205 19.02 7.54 -3.60
N ASP A 206 19.64 6.95 -4.64
CA ASP A 206 18.99 6.65 -5.91
C ASP A 206 17.66 5.88 -5.73
N HIS A 207 17.60 4.99 -4.72
CA HIS A 207 16.40 4.24 -4.40
C HIS A 207 15.20 5.13 -4.05
N VAL A 208 15.39 6.28 -3.39
CA VAL A 208 14.30 7.23 -3.12
C VAL A 208 13.74 7.79 -4.44
N GLY A 209 14.62 8.17 -5.40
CA GLY A 209 14.22 8.60 -6.73
C GLY A 209 13.46 7.52 -7.50
N HIS A 210 13.88 6.25 -7.39
CA HIS A 210 13.20 5.13 -8.02
C HIS A 210 11.78 4.92 -7.48
N PHE A 211 11.59 5.00 -6.17
CA PHE A 211 10.25 4.88 -5.58
C PHE A 211 9.37 6.07 -5.95
N ARG A 212 9.91 7.30 -6.00
CA ARG A 212 9.17 8.46 -6.52
C ARG A 212 8.66 8.20 -7.93
N SER A 213 9.52 7.70 -8.85
CA SER A 213 9.12 7.36 -10.22
C SER A 213 7.99 6.32 -10.28
N MET A 214 8.03 5.27 -9.44
CA MET A 214 6.97 4.27 -9.37
C MET A 214 5.65 4.84 -8.83
N TRP A 215 5.71 5.69 -7.81
CA TRP A 215 4.52 6.35 -7.24
C TRP A 215 3.93 7.37 -8.22
N GLU A 216 4.73 8.19 -8.87
CA GLU A 216 4.29 9.15 -9.90
C GLU A 216 3.58 8.43 -11.05
N ARG A 217 4.13 7.32 -11.57
CA ARG A 217 3.49 6.49 -12.61
C ARG A 217 2.16 5.90 -12.13
N SER A 218 2.07 5.48 -10.87
CA SER A 218 0.84 4.97 -10.27
C SER A 218 -0.22 6.07 -10.13
N PHE A 219 0.15 7.25 -9.68
CA PHE A 219 -0.76 8.39 -9.58
C PHE A 219 -1.22 8.87 -10.97
N ALA A 220 -0.34 8.95 -11.95
CA ALA A 220 -0.72 9.26 -13.32
C ALA A 220 -1.69 8.21 -13.89
N GLY A 221 -1.43 6.92 -13.63
CA GLY A 221 -2.33 5.83 -13.98
C GLY A 221 -3.72 5.98 -13.35
N PHE A 222 -3.78 6.27 -12.06
CA PHE A 222 -5.04 6.55 -11.35
C PHE A 222 -5.78 7.74 -11.97
N LEU A 223 -5.13 8.88 -12.12
CA LEU A 223 -5.73 10.10 -12.68
C LEU A 223 -6.34 9.88 -14.08
N ASN A 224 -5.71 9.03 -14.89
CA ASN A 224 -6.12 8.78 -16.26
C ASN A 224 -7.19 7.68 -16.40
N THR A 225 -7.38 6.82 -15.39
CA THR A 225 -8.18 5.60 -15.58
C THR A 225 -9.25 5.36 -14.52
N VAL A 226 -9.29 6.13 -13.42
CA VAL A 226 -10.22 5.88 -12.30
C VAL A 226 -11.70 5.95 -12.71
N GLU A 227 -12.04 6.74 -13.71
CA GLU A 227 -13.42 6.85 -14.22
C GLU A 227 -13.97 5.54 -14.83
N TYR A 228 -13.08 4.61 -15.18
CA TYR A 228 -13.43 3.32 -15.80
C TYR A 228 -13.50 2.17 -14.79
N ASP A 229 -13.45 2.45 -13.48
CA ASP A 229 -13.51 1.40 -12.47
C ASP A 229 -14.90 0.77 -12.39
N MET A 230 -14.92 -0.56 -12.19
CA MET A 230 -16.15 -1.38 -12.19
C MET A 230 -17.15 -1.01 -11.09
N VAL A 231 -16.67 -0.52 -9.94
CA VAL A 231 -17.52 -0.19 -8.79
C VAL A 231 -18.10 1.20 -8.96
N PRO A 232 -19.38 1.36 -9.30
CA PRO A 232 -20.01 2.67 -9.42
C PRO A 232 -20.56 3.16 -8.05
N PRO A 233 -20.36 4.44 -7.67
CA PRO A 233 -19.50 5.39 -8.39
C PRO A 233 -18.02 5.06 -8.16
N PRO A 234 -17.13 5.34 -9.13
CA PRO A 234 -15.70 5.17 -8.96
C PRO A 234 -15.20 5.90 -7.71
N ARG A 235 -14.26 5.30 -6.99
CA ARG A 235 -13.63 5.96 -5.85
C ARG A 235 -12.64 7.00 -6.36
N MET A 236 -13.03 8.26 -6.30
CA MET A 236 -12.23 9.39 -6.80
C MET A 236 -11.09 9.80 -5.84
N GLU A 237 -10.71 8.91 -4.93
CA GLU A 237 -9.60 9.10 -3.99
C GLU A 237 -8.64 7.92 -4.06
N ILE A 238 -7.34 8.21 -4.19
CA ILE A 238 -6.27 7.22 -4.01
C ILE A 238 -5.65 7.38 -2.62
N GLY A 239 -5.68 6.31 -1.82
CA GLY A 239 -5.04 6.29 -0.51
C GLY A 239 -3.55 5.96 -0.62
N PHE A 240 -2.75 6.63 0.19
CA PHE A 240 -1.34 6.30 0.39
C PHE A 240 -1.10 6.11 1.88
N ALA A 241 -0.73 4.90 2.28
CA ALA A 241 -0.45 4.53 3.66
C ALA A 241 1.01 4.12 3.84
N PRO A 242 1.83 4.87 4.58
CA PRO A 242 3.08 4.31 5.07
C PRO A 242 2.81 3.01 5.82
N GLU A 243 3.45 1.93 5.35
CA GLU A 243 3.42 0.63 5.99
C GLU A 243 4.82 0.27 6.43
N LEU A 244 5.24 0.85 7.56
CA LEU A 244 6.54 0.62 8.14
C LEU A 244 6.41 -0.38 9.29
N LEU A 245 6.76 -1.62 8.99
CA LEU A 245 6.60 -2.73 9.94
C LEU A 245 7.76 -2.77 10.94
N PRO A 246 7.48 -3.19 12.19
CA PRO A 246 8.48 -3.24 13.25
C PRO A 246 9.53 -4.34 13.04
N ALA A 247 10.62 -4.22 13.76
CA ALA A 247 11.71 -5.20 13.73
C ALA A 247 11.30 -6.58 14.26
N GLU A 248 10.25 -6.67 15.07
CA GLU A 248 9.61 -7.91 15.52
C GLU A 248 9.08 -8.76 14.35
N PHE A 249 8.69 -8.11 13.25
CA PHE A 249 8.25 -8.78 12.02
C PHE A 249 9.38 -8.93 10.98
N GLY A 250 10.61 -8.54 11.34
CA GLY A 250 11.78 -8.70 10.48
C GLY A 250 11.90 -7.65 9.38
N TYR A 251 11.24 -6.49 9.50
CA TYR A 251 11.28 -5.42 8.49
C TYR A 251 12.19 -4.26 8.88
N ALA A 252 11.96 -3.63 10.05
CA ALA A 252 12.82 -2.55 10.47
C ALA A 252 14.23 -3.06 10.80
N LEU A 253 15.23 -2.32 10.34
CA LEU A 253 16.64 -2.64 10.62
C LEU A 253 16.98 -2.35 12.08
N ARG A 254 17.78 -3.22 12.68
CA ARG A 254 18.32 -3.06 14.04
C ARG A 254 19.81 -2.84 14.02
N GLY A 255 20.26 -2.02 14.96
CA GLY A 255 21.68 -1.80 15.25
C GLY A 255 21.90 -1.56 16.74
N PRO A 256 23.17 -1.47 17.19
CA PRO A 256 23.47 -1.18 18.58
C PRO A 256 23.05 0.25 18.95
N GLY A 257 22.29 0.38 20.03
CA GLY A 257 22.03 1.65 20.68
C GLY A 257 23.19 2.13 21.52
N GLU A 258 23.04 3.27 22.20
CA GLU A 258 24.08 3.84 23.06
C GLU A 258 24.46 2.91 24.22
N ASP A 259 23.52 2.12 24.71
CA ASP A 259 23.72 1.12 25.77
C ASP A 259 24.22 -0.24 25.21
N GLY A 260 24.43 -0.34 23.90
CA GLY A 260 24.83 -1.57 23.22
C GLY A 260 23.70 -2.58 22.98
N ALA A 261 22.47 -2.33 23.43
CA ALA A 261 21.31 -3.15 23.11
C ALA A 261 20.89 -2.95 21.64
N LEU A 262 20.36 -4.01 21.02
CA LEU A 262 19.82 -3.89 19.66
C LEU A 262 18.49 -3.13 19.68
N GLN A 263 18.43 -2.04 18.92
CA GLN A 263 17.23 -1.23 18.73
C GLN A 263 16.98 -0.95 17.24
N GLU A 264 15.79 -0.51 16.89
CA GLU A 264 15.50 -0.02 15.53
C GLU A 264 16.39 1.19 15.21
N LEU A 265 16.84 1.27 13.96
CA LEU A 265 17.74 2.35 13.50
C LEU A 265 16.97 3.61 13.10
N GLY A 266 15.68 3.49 12.73
CA GLY A 266 14.85 4.59 12.26
C GLY A 266 13.61 4.79 13.14
N ASP A 267 13.12 6.02 13.20
CA ASP A 267 11.83 6.34 13.79
C ASP A 267 10.73 6.14 12.73
N ARG A 268 10.03 5.01 12.77
CA ARG A 268 8.99 4.65 11.80
C ARG A 268 7.86 5.68 11.73
N TRP A 269 7.52 6.31 12.84
CA TRP A 269 6.51 7.36 12.85
C TRP A 269 6.99 8.59 12.06
N ALA A 270 8.17 9.10 12.36
CA ALA A 270 8.76 10.23 11.66
C ALA A 270 8.96 9.90 10.16
N GLN A 271 9.45 8.70 9.86
CA GLN A 271 9.60 8.24 8.48
C GLN A 271 8.26 8.13 7.75
N GLY A 272 7.19 7.70 8.41
CA GLY A 272 5.83 7.69 7.84
C GLY A 272 5.39 9.07 7.37
N LEU A 273 5.67 10.12 8.14
CA LEU A 273 5.38 11.51 7.76
C LEU A 273 6.21 11.96 6.55
N VAL A 274 7.49 11.57 6.49
CA VAL A 274 8.36 11.87 5.34
C VAL A 274 7.84 11.19 4.07
N LEU A 275 7.50 9.90 4.15
CA LEU A 275 6.98 9.15 2.99
C LEU A 275 5.64 9.73 2.50
N THR A 276 4.76 10.13 3.40
CA THR A 276 3.48 10.77 3.06
C THR A 276 3.70 12.11 2.34
N ARG A 277 4.68 12.91 2.76
CA ARG A 277 5.05 14.15 2.09
C ARG A 277 5.58 13.88 0.67
N ILE A 278 6.51 12.92 0.54
CA ILE A 278 7.04 12.52 -0.78
C ILE A 278 5.91 12.08 -1.71
N ALA A 279 4.98 11.26 -1.22
CA ALA A 279 3.85 10.79 -2.03
C ALA A 279 2.92 11.93 -2.46
N ALA A 280 2.67 12.92 -1.60
CA ALA A 280 1.89 14.09 -1.96
C ALA A 280 2.58 14.91 -3.08
N GLU A 281 3.90 15.11 -2.99
CA GLU A 281 4.69 15.74 -4.05
C GLU A 281 4.59 14.96 -5.38
N CYS A 282 4.67 13.62 -5.34
CA CYS A 282 4.52 12.76 -6.52
C CYS A 282 3.11 12.86 -7.12
N PHE A 283 2.06 12.94 -6.30
CA PHE A 283 0.69 13.11 -6.78
C PHE A 283 0.51 14.47 -7.48
N GLU A 284 1.03 15.54 -6.90
CA GLU A 284 1.01 16.88 -7.51
C GLU A 284 1.76 16.90 -8.84
N ALA A 285 2.92 16.26 -8.93
CA ALA A 285 3.69 16.13 -10.17
C ALA A 285 2.93 15.36 -11.26
N ALA A 286 2.23 14.27 -10.88
CA ALA A 286 1.44 13.47 -11.79
C ALA A 286 0.17 14.19 -12.30
N ALA A 287 -0.32 15.20 -11.60
CA ALA A 287 -1.51 15.98 -11.96
C ALA A 287 -1.20 17.18 -12.90
N THR A 288 0.08 17.47 -13.17
CA THR A 288 0.53 18.57 -14.06
C THR A 288 0.84 18.05 -15.46
#